data_6e943d29774d728c3b5d5174ee4ffd79
#
_entry.id   6e943d29774d728c3b5d5174ee4ffd79
#
_cell.length_a   1.000
_cell.length_b   1.000
_cell.length_c   1.000
_cell.angle_alpha   90.00
_cell.angle_beta   90.00
_cell.angle_gamma   90.00
#
_symmetry.space_group_name_H-M   'P 1'
#
loop_
_entity.id
_entity.type
_entity.pdbx_description
1 polymer ?
#
loop_
_entity_poly.entity_id
_entity_poly.type
_entity_poly.pdbx_seq_one_letter_code
_entity_poly.pdbx_strand_id
1 'polypeptide(L)'
;MNGVFNLKYIIGYFRKCDMLTMLGTTIAFLGMYCAFKSHFSIASLCLLLSGLCDSFDGTLARKYKYSKSQQEYGVQLDSLSDAICFGILPAIITVLISNGILSLIICIFYMLCGVIRLAYFNMLHTTKWQKKENI
;
A
#
# COMPACT_ATOMS: atom_id res chain seq x y z
N MET A 1 24.42 -16.27 -3.83
CA MET A 1 23.93 -15.12 -3.06
C MET A 1 24.12 -13.76 -3.74
N ASN A 2 24.90 -13.66 -4.77
CA ASN A 2 25.20 -12.40 -5.45
C ASN A 2 24.07 -11.92 -6.41
N GLY A 3 22.99 -12.67 -6.58
CA GLY A 3 21.87 -12.32 -7.47
C GLY A 3 20.70 -11.59 -6.83
N VAL A 4 20.64 -11.54 -5.50
CA VAL A 4 19.46 -11.02 -4.77
C VAL A 4 19.48 -9.48 -4.68
N PHE A 5 20.65 -8.85 -4.78
CA PHE A 5 20.83 -7.40 -4.67
C PHE A 5 21.28 -6.73 -5.97
N ASN A 6 20.97 -7.29 -7.11
CA ASN A 6 21.29 -6.60 -8.35
C ASN A 6 20.21 -5.56 -8.63
N LEU A 7 20.51 -4.30 -8.33
CA LEU A 7 19.62 -3.17 -8.59
C LEU A 7 19.02 -3.16 -10.00
N LYS A 8 19.75 -3.69 -10.97
CA LYS A 8 19.31 -3.78 -12.35
C LYS A 8 18.09 -4.68 -12.52
N TYR A 9 18.01 -5.77 -11.72
CA TYR A 9 16.82 -6.64 -11.72
C TYR A 9 15.62 -5.94 -11.07
N ILE A 10 15.82 -5.25 -9.97
CA ILE A 10 14.76 -4.50 -9.27
C ILE A 10 14.21 -3.39 -10.18
N ILE A 11 15.09 -2.63 -10.83
CA ILE A 11 14.70 -1.54 -11.74
C ILE A 11 13.94 -2.09 -12.98
N GLY A 12 14.29 -3.30 -13.45
CA GLY A 12 13.61 -3.94 -14.57
C GLY A 12 12.15 -4.30 -14.30
N TYR A 13 11.77 -4.51 -13.04
CA TYR A 13 10.38 -4.79 -12.63
C TYR A 13 9.58 -3.53 -12.28
N PHE A 14 10.24 -2.39 -12.14
CA PHE A 14 9.62 -1.15 -11.71
C PHE A 14 8.78 -0.53 -12.83
N ARG A 15 7.50 -0.25 -12.56
CA ARG A 15 6.59 0.40 -13.51
C ARG A 15 6.51 1.90 -13.23
N LYS A 16 6.11 2.69 -14.25
CA LYS A 16 5.90 4.14 -14.07
C LYS A 16 4.84 4.46 -13.01
N CYS A 17 3.79 3.65 -12.92
CA CYS A 17 2.76 3.79 -11.89
C CYS A 17 3.26 3.47 -10.47
N ASP A 18 4.31 2.66 -10.34
CA ASP A 18 4.88 2.34 -9.04
C ASP A 18 5.57 3.55 -8.39
N MET A 19 6.04 4.51 -9.17
CA MET A 19 6.53 5.80 -8.65
C MET A 19 5.44 6.57 -7.93
N LEU A 20 4.21 6.56 -8.47
CA LEU A 20 3.06 7.20 -7.84
C LEU A 20 2.65 6.49 -6.54
N THR A 21 2.71 5.16 -6.51
CA THR A 21 2.52 4.36 -5.29
C THR A 21 3.54 4.73 -4.22
N MET A 22 4.81 4.84 -4.59
CA MET A 22 5.88 5.25 -3.67
C MET A 22 5.67 6.68 -3.16
N LEU A 23 5.21 7.59 -4.00
CA LEU A 23 4.86 8.95 -3.60
C LEU A 23 3.73 8.95 -2.57
N GLY A 24 2.67 8.18 -2.80
CA GLY A 24 1.56 8.02 -1.86
C GLY A 24 2.02 7.47 -0.50
N THR A 25 2.91 6.49 -0.50
CA THR A 25 3.51 5.93 0.72
C THR A 25 4.35 6.97 1.46
N THR A 26 5.11 7.79 0.74
CA THR A 26 5.89 8.89 1.33
C THR A 26 4.97 9.92 1.99
N ILE A 27 3.88 10.30 1.34
CA ILE A 27 2.86 11.21 1.90
C ILE A 27 2.24 10.61 3.17
N ALA A 28 1.92 9.31 3.15
CA ALA A 28 1.39 8.63 4.32
C ALA A 28 2.37 8.66 5.50
N PHE A 29 3.64 8.44 5.27
CA PHE A 29 4.67 8.52 6.31
C PHE A 29 4.80 9.93 6.89
N LEU A 30 4.75 10.95 6.03
CA LEU A 30 4.69 12.36 6.49
C LEU A 30 3.44 12.63 7.34
N GLY A 31 2.31 12.04 6.97
CA GLY A 31 1.07 12.11 7.76
C GLY A 31 1.22 11.49 9.14
N MET A 32 1.91 10.35 9.25
CA MET A 32 2.23 9.73 10.55
C MET A 32 3.07 10.67 11.42
N TYR A 33 4.10 11.27 10.85
CA TYR A 33 4.93 12.23 11.55
C TYR A 33 4.11 13.42 12.06
N CYS A 34 3.23 13.97 11.24
CA CYS A 34 2.32 15.06 11.64
C CYS A 34 1.38 14.63 12.75
N ALA A 35 0.87 13.40 12.72
CA ALA A 35 0.01 12.85 13.77
C ALA A 35 0.74 12.79 15.13
N PHE A 36 2.01 12.35 15.14
CA PHE A 36 2.83 12.36 16.36
C PHE A 36 3.11 13.77 16.89
N LYS A 37 3.09 14.77 16.03
CA LYS A 37 3.18 16.19 16.40
C LYS A 37 1.83 16.80 16.79
N SER A 38 0.78 16.00 16.92
CA SER A 38 -0.59 16.42 17.22
C SER A 38 -1.25 17.30 16.14
N HIS A 39 -0.71 17.30 14.93
CA HIS A 39 -1.31 17.98 13.77
C HIS A 39 -2.25 17.03 13.02
N PHE A 40 -3.36 16.67 13.65
CA PHE A 40 -4.29 15.66 13.12
C PHE A 40 -4.97 16.09 11.82
N SER A 41 -5.24 17.38 11.66
CA SER A 41 -5.82 17.90 10.41
C SER A 41 -4.90 17.68 9.20
N ILE A 42 -3.60 17.92 9.39
CA ILE A 42 -2.59 17.70 8.34
C ILE A 42 -2.41 16.20 8.09
N ALA A 43 -2.41 15.40 9.14
CA ALA A 43 -2.33 13.95 9.04
C ALA A 43 -3.51 13.36 8.24
N SER A 44 -4.72 13.84 8.50
CA SER A 44 -5.93 13.44 7.77
C SER A 44 -5.87 13.88 6.30
N LEU A 45 -5.35 15.06 6.02
CA LEU A 45 -5.14 15.54 4.67
C LEU A 45 -4.13 14.65 3.92
N CYS A 46 -3.04 14.26 4.56
CA CYS A 46 -2.07 13.32 4.00
C CYS A 46 -2.71 11.96 3.68
N LEU A 47 -3.61 11.48 4.52
CA LEU A 47 -4.38 10.26 4.26
C LEU A 47 -5.21 10.37 2.98
N LEU A 48 -5.92 11.48 2.80
CA LEU A 48 -6.71 11.73 1.59
C LEU A 48 -5.83 11.84 0.35
N LEU A 49 -4.71 12.55 0.43
CA LEU A 49 -3.76 12.69 -0.68
C LEU A 49 -3.14 11.33 -1.06
N SER A 50 -2.79 10.52 -0.08
CA SER A 50 -2.31 9.16 -0.28
C SER A 50 -3.35 8.30 -1.02
N GLY A 51 -4.62 8.40 -0.64
CA GLY A 51 -5.72 7.72 -1.30
C GLY A 51 -5.92 8.18 -2.76
N LEU A 52 -5.76 9.47 -3.03
CA LEU A 52 -5.79 10.00 -4.40
C LEU A 52 -4.64 9.45 -5.25
N CYS A 53 -3.43 9.40 -4.72
CA CYS A 53 -2.28 8.80 -5.41
C CYS A 53 -2.55 7.34 -5.76
N ASP A 54 -3.13 6.58 -4.85
CA ASP A 54 -3.52 5.18 -5.06
C ASP A 54 -4.56 5.05 -6.19
N SER A 55 -5.56 5.91 -6.23
CA SER A 55 -6.56 5.93 -7.29
C SER A 55 -5.95 6.24 -8.67
N PHE A 56 -5.00 7.16 -8.73
CA PHE A 56 -4.31 7.52 -9.96
C PHE A 56 -3.36 6.44 -10.46
N ASP A 57 -2.62 5.77 -9.57
CA ASP A 57 -1.71 4.70 -9.99
C ASP A 57 -2.47 3.49 -10.55
N GLY A 58 -3.62 3.14 -10.00
CA GLY A 58 -4.50 2.13 -10.54
C GLY A 58 -4.99 2.48 -11.95
N THR A 59 -5.32 3.76 -12.20
CA THR A 59 -5.73 4.24 -13.53
C THR A 59 -4.57 4.16 -14.53
N LEU A 60 -3.36 4.56 -14.12
CA LEU A 60 -2.16 4.48 -14.95
C LEU A 60 -1.77 3.05 -15.27
N ALA A 61 -1.90 2.13 -14.31
CA ALA A 61 -1.60 0.71 -14.52
C ALA A 61 -2.45 0.08 -15.63
N ARG A 62 -3.69 0.56 -15.82
CA ARG A 62 -4.59 0.09 -16.88
C ARG A 62 -4.23 0.64 -18.26
N LYS A 63 -3.58 1.78 -18.34
CA LYS A 63 -3.22 2.44 -19.62
C LYS A 63 -2.04 1.80 -20.32
N TYR A 64 -1.12 1.19 -19.59
CA TYR A 64 0.12 0.63 -20.13
C TYR A 64 0.09 -0.88 -20.11
N LYS A 65 0.64 -1.49 -21.15
CA LYS A 65 0.87 -2.93 -21.19
C LYS A 65 2.21 -3.24 -20.51
N TYR A 66 2.13 -4.03 -19.45
CA TYR A 66 3.30 -4.49 -18.69
C TYR A 66 3.48 -6.00 -18.85
N SER A 67 4.73 -6.48 -18.70
CA SER A 67 4.99 -7.90 -18.64
C SER A 67 4.31 -8.53 -17.41
N LYS A 68 4.09 -9.84 -17.45
CA LYS A 68 3.45 -10.57 -16.35
C LYS A 68 4.19 -10.37 -15.02
N SER A 69 5.51 -10.50 -15.04
CA SER A 69 6.35 -10.31 -13.84
C SER A 69 6.24 -8.90 -13.29
N GLN A 70 6.17 -7.88 -14.15
CA GLN A 70 5.96 -6.49 -13.74
C GLN A 70 4.59 -6.28 -13.10
N GLN A 71 3.56 -6.93 -13.61
CA GLN A 71 2.21 -6.85 -13.04
C GLN A 71 2.14 -7.52 -11.66
N GLU A 72 2.76 -8.69 -11.50
CA GLU A 72 2.82 -9.39 -10.22
C GLU A 72 3.56 -8.56 -9.15
N TYR A 73 4.71 -8.00 -9.53
CA TYR A 73 5.46 -7.11 -8.66
C TYR A 73 4.63 -5.88 -8.23
N GLY A 74 3.96 -5.25 -9.19
CA GLY A 74 3.14 -4.07 -8.92
C GLY A 74 1.95 -4.35 -8.00
N VAL A 75 1.31 -5.51 -8.12
CA VAL A 75 0.22 -5.92 -7.22
C VAL A 75 0.73 -6.08 -5.79
N GLN A 76 1.91 -6.68 -5.61
CA GLN A 76 2.51 -6.84 -4.29
C GLN A 76 2.91 -5.48 -3.69
N LEU A 77 3.54 -4.61 -4.48
CA LEU A 77 3.93 -3.28 -4.04
C LEU A 77 2.72 -2.44 -3.64
N ASP A 78 1.67 -2.48 -4.44
CA ASP A 78 0.41 -1.78 -4.19
C ASP A 78 -0.25 -2.24 -2.88
N SER A 79 -0.31 -3.55 -2.65
CA SER A 79 -0.86 -4.12 -1.41
C SER A 79 -0.07 -3.72 -0.17
N LEU A 80 1.25 -3.72 -0.24
CA LEU A 80 2.10 -3.26 0.86
C LEU A 80 1.91 -1.77 1.14
N SER A 81 1.82 -0.96 0.09
CA SER A 81 1.54 0.47 0.20
C SER A 81 0.17 0.72 0.82
N ASP A 82 -0.87 -0.02 0.40
CA ASP A 82 -2.22 0.08 0.95
C ASP A 82 -2.26 -0.26 2.45
N ALA A 83 -1.53 -1.29 2.87
CA ALA A 83 -1.43 -1.65 4.28
C ALA A 83 -0.85 -0.49 5.10
N ILE A 84 0.14 0.21 4.60
CA ILE A 84 0.75 1.38 5.25
C ILE A 84 -0.21 2.57 5.22
N CYS A 85 -0.72 2.93 4.05
CA CYS A 85 -1.53 4.14 3.86
C CYS A 85 -2.90 4.05 4.52
N PHE A 86 -3.57 2.91 4.42
CA PHE A 86 -4.95 2.73 4.89
C PHE A 86 -5.08 1.85 6.13
N GLY A 87 -4.04 1.12 6.48
CA GLY A 87 -3.99 0.33 7.71
C GLY A 87 -3.36 1.11 8.86
N ILE A 88 -2.09 1.45 8.72
CA ILE A 88 -1.28 2.02 9.80
C ILE A 88 -1.62 3.49 10.07
N LEU A 89 -1.70 4.33 9.06
CA LEU A 89 -1.92 5.77 9.23
C LEU A 89 -3.25 6.09 9.92
N PRO A 90 -4.42 5.57 9.48
CA PRO A 90 -5.67 5.83 10.19
C PRO A 90 -5.67 5.27 11.62
N ALA A 91 -5.05 4.11 11.84
CA ALA A 91 -4.95 3.51 13.16
C ALA A 91 -4.14 4.40 14.12
N ILE A 92 -3.00 4.92 13.67
CA ILE A 92 -2.17 5.84 14.46
C ILE A 92 -2.94 7.12 14.79
N ILE A 93 -3.60 7.73 13.82
CA ILE A 93 -4.40 8.94 14.01
C ILE A 93 -5.49 8.70 15.09
N THR A 94 -6.21 7.58 14.96
CA THR A 94 -7.31 7.23 15.88
C THR A 94 -6.81 6.99 17.29
N VAL A 95 -5.72 6.24 17.45
CA VAL A 95 -5.14 5.94 18.77
C VAL A 95 -4.64 7.21 19.45
N LEU A 96 -3.98 8.10 18.71
CA LEU A 96 -3.45 9.35 19.26
C LEU A 96 -4.55 10.36 19.64
N ILE A 97 -5.66 10.38 18.93
CA ILE A 97 -6.81 11.24 19.28
C ILE A 97 -7.53 10.72 20.51
N SER A 98 -7.80 9.42 20.55
CA SER A 98 -8.63 8.82 21.61
C SER A 98 -7.88 8.56 22.92
N ASN A 99 -6.58 8.35 22.88
CA ASN A 99 -5.72 8.03 24.03
C ASN A 99 -6.25 6.90 24.94
N GLY A 100 -7.13 6.03 24.44
CA GLY A 100 -7.80 4.98 25.19
C GLY A 100 -7.33 3.57 24.81
N ILE A 101 -7.29 2.68 25.79
CA ILE A 101 -6.97 1.26 25.58
C ILE A 101 -7.98 0.58 24.64
N LEU A 102 -9.25 0.96 24.72
CA LEU A 102 -10.30 0.45 23.85
C LEU A 102 -10.06 0.81 22.39
N SER A 103 -9.65 2.05 22.13
CA SER A 103 -9.28 2.51 20.79
C SER A 103 -8.11 1.71 20.22
N LEU A 104 -7.10 1.43 21.03
CA LEU A 104 -5.98 0.59 20.64
C LEU A 104 -6.43 -0.80 20.23
N ILE A 105 -7.27 -1.46 21.02
CA ILE A 105 -7.79 -2.80 20.73
C ILE A 105 -8.57 -2.81 19.40
N ILE A 106 -9.46 -1.84 19.22
CA ILE A 106 -10.25 -1.71 17.97
C ILE A 106 -9.33 -1.50 16.76
N CYS A 107 -8.31 -0.66 16.87
CA CYS A 107 -7.35 -0.43 15.80
C CYS A 107 -6.52 -1.67 15.47
N ILE A 108 -6.16 -2.48 16.46
CA ILE A 108 -5.47 -3.76 16.23
C ILE A 108 -6.36 -4.69 15.40
N PHE A 109 -7.64 -4.86 15.77
CA PHE A 109 -8.59 -5.67 15.00
C PHE A 109 -8.76 -5.14 13.58
N TYR A 110 -8.89 -3.84 13.43
CA TYR A 110 -9.01 -3.19 12.13
C TYR A 110 -7.80 -3.51 11.22
N MET A 111 -6.59 -3.38 11.75
CA MET A 111 -5.36 -3.67 11.01
C MET A 111 -5.26 -5.14 10.63
N LEU A 112 -5.56 -6.05 11.56
CA LEU A 112 -5.52 -7.50 11.29
C LEU A 112 -6.52 -7.88 10.18
N CYS A 113 -7.73 -7.37 10.24
CA CYS A 113 -8.73 -7.60 9.19
C CYS A 113 -8.26 -7.07 7.83
N GLY A 114 -7.67 -5.89 7.81
CA GLY A 114 -7.10 -5.28 6.60
C GLY A 114 -6.00 -6.12 5.98
N VAL A 115 -5.06 -6.59 6.78
CA VAL A 115 -3.93 -7.44 6.34
C VAL A 115 -4.44 -8.77 5.79
N ILE A 116 -5.36 -9.43 6.49
CA ILE A 116 -5.96 -10.70 6.04
C ILE A 116 -6.68 -10.52 4.71
N ARG A 117 -7.45 -9.43 4.58
CA ARG A 117 -8.16 -9.09 3.34
C ARG A 117 -7.20 -8.89 2.16
N LEU A 118 -6.12 -8.15 2.36
CA LEU A 118 -5.11 -7.90 1.33
C LEU A 118 -4.39 -9.19 0.92
N ALA A 119 -4.02 -10.03 1.88
CA ALA A 119 -3.39 -11.33 1.63
C ALA A 119 -4.31 -12.24 0.81
N TYR A 120 -5.58 -12.33 1.18
CA TYR A 120 -6.57 -13.12 0.45
C TYR A 120 -6.78 -12.61 -0.98
N PHE A 121 -6.88 -11.30 -1.15
CA PHE A 121 -7.02 -10.67 -2.46
C PHE A 121 -5.82 -10.98 -3.37
N ASN A 122 -4.60 -10.88 -2.84
CA ASN A 122 -3.38 -11.19 -3.57
C ASN A 122 -3.33 -12.68 -3.98
N MET A 123 -3.73 -13.57 -3.10
CA MET A 123 -3.80 -15.01 -3.40
C MET A 123 -4.77 -15.27 -4.56
N LEU A 124 -5.96 -14.69 -4.54
CA LEU A 124 -6.94 -14.83 -5.63
C LEU A 124 -6.40 -14.29 -6.95
N HIS A 125 -5.69 -13.19 -6.92
CA HIS A 125 -5.10 -12.60 -8.11
C HIS A 125 -4.06 -13.53 -8.74
N THR A 126 -3.18 -14.08 -7.95
CA THR A 126 -2.16 -15.04 -8.38
C THR A 126 -2.78 -16.32 -8.94
N THR A 127 -3.80 -16.85 -8.29
CA THR A 127 -4.53 -18.06 -8.74
C THR A 127 -5.20 -17.85 -10.09
N LYS A 128 -5.80 -16.68 -10.31
CA LYS A 128 -6.41 -16.34 -11.62
C LYS A 128 -5.39 -16.33 -12.76
N TRP A 129 -4.19 -15.86 -12.49
CA TRP A 129 -3.10 -15.85 -13.48
C TRP A 129 -2.65 -17.27 -13.84
N GLN A 130 -2.43 -18.13 -12.84
CA GLN A 130 -2.05 -19.53 -13.06
C GLN A 130 -3.11 -20.31 -13.85
N LYS A 131 -4.38 -20.08 -13.56
CA LYS A 131 -5.47 -20.74 -14.28
C LYS A 131 -5.55 -20.32 -15.75
N LYS A 132 -5.15 -19.09 -16.06
CA LYS A 132 -5.13 -18.57 -17.43
C LYS A 132 -3.96 -19.14 -18.26
N GLU A 133 -2.89 -19.60 -17.62
CA GLU A 133 -1.75 -20.24 -18.28
C GLU A 133 -2.01 -21.71 -18.64
N ASN A 134 -2.86 -22.39 -17.88
CA ASN A 134 -3.16 -23.82 -18.08
C ASN A 134 -4.30 -24.06 -19.09
N ILE A 135 -4.78 -23.02 -19.73
CA ILE A 135 -5.72 -23.07 -20.84
C ILE A 135 -5.01 -22.68 -22.15
#